data_4e14b85ebf66cc07eeae036a248deb50
#
_entry.id   4e14b85ebf66cc07eeae036a248deb50
#
_cell.length_a   1.000
_cell.length_b   1.000
_cell.length_c   1.000
_cell.angle_alpha   90.00
_cell.angle_beta   90.00
_cell.angle_gamma   90.00
#
_symmetry.space_group_name_H-M   'P 1'
#
loop_
_entity.id
_entity.type
_entity.pdbx_description
1 polymer ?
#
loop_
_entity_poly.entity_id
_entity_poly.type
_entity_poly.pdbx_seq_one_letter_code
_entity_poly.pdbx_strand_id
1 'polypeptide(L)'
;KPKVDLSEMFIVWHTYSEKARKHVRLHGNLNFSAGGAFHDVTNMIKEYGIVPESAYDGLKYGEEKHVHGEMDRVLRDFVDAVIENKNRKLSTSWHEAFESTLDSYLGEVPQRFEYRGETFTPRNFADSYIGLNMNDYVEISSYTHHPFYSKFILEVPDNWSWDEVYNVPLNELEEIMDYSLNNGYTFAWAADVSEKGFATSNKGVAVIP
;
A
#
# COMPACT_ATOMS: atom_id res chain seq x y z
N LYS A 1 -3.21 11.57 -20.30
CA LYS A 1 -3.04 10.12 -20.11
C LYS A 1 -4.40 9.44 -20.14
N PRO A 2 -4.50 8.14 -20.51
CA PRO A 2 -5.78 7.44 -20.50
C PRO A 2 -6.33 7.38 -19.06
N LYS A 3 -7.66 7.53 -18.93
CA LYS A 3 -8.32 7.25 -17.65
C LYS A 3 -8.42 5.73 -17.50
N VAL A 4 -7.74 5.19 -16.51
CA VAL A 4 -7.69 3.77 -16.19
C VAL A 4 -7.99 3.60 -14.71
N ASP A 5 -8.84 2.64 -14.40
CA ASP A 5 -9.05 2.15 -13.06
C ASP A 5 -8.00 1.09 -12.76
N LEU A 6 -7.17 1.32 -11.76
CA LEU A 6 -6.04 0.46 -11.40
C LEU A 6 -6.41 -0.41 -10.20
N SER A 7 -5.95 -1.65 -10.21
CA SER A 7 -6.26 -2.60 -9.15
C SER A 7 -5.50 -2.28 -7.86
N GLU A 8 -6.21 -1.86 -6.83
CA GLU A 8 -5.67 -1.75 -5.47
C GLU A 8 -5.32 -3.13 -4.91
N MET A 9 -6.09 -4.15 -5.26
CA MET A 9 -5.87 -5.50 -4.71
C MET A 9 -4.60 -6.15 -5.26
N PHE A 10 -4.14 -5.76 -6.44
CA PHE A 10 -2.82 -6.14 -6.94
C PHE A 10 -1.71 -5.62 -6.02
N ILE A 11 -1.82 -4.37 -5.59
CA ILE A 11 -0.88 -3.76 -4.63
C ILE A 11 -0.99 -4.44 -3.26
N VAL A 12 -2.20 -4.68 -2.77
CA VAL A 12 -2.47 -5.35 -1.49
C VAL A 12 -1.84 -6.74 -1.45
N TRP A 13 -2.02 -7.54 -2.51
CA TRP A 13 -1.46 -8.89 -2.59
C TRP A 13 0.08 -8.86 -2.44
N HIS A 14 0.75 -8.03 -3.24
CA HIS A 14 2.21 -7.92 -3.20
C HIS A 14 2.72 -7.35 -1.87
N THR A 15 2.00 -6.36 -1.33
CA THR A 15 2.33 -5.78 -0.02
C THR A 15 2.26 -6.82 1.09
N TYR A 16 1.22 -7.66 1.14
CA TYR A 16 1.13 -8.73 2.13
C TYR A 16 2.24 -9.77 1.99
N SER A 17 2.59 -10.17 0.76
CA SER A 17 3.67 -11.11 0.50
C SER A 17 5.02 -10.58 1.00
N GLU A 18 5.38 -9.33 0.68
CA GLU A 18 6.62 -8.71 1.14
C GLU A 18 6.62 -8.42 2.65
N LYS A 19 5.49 -7.97 3.19
CA LYS A 19 5.33 -7.75 4.63
C LYS A 19 5.50 -9.04 5.42
N ALA A 20 4.97 -10.16 4.93
CA ALA A 20 5.15 -11.47 5.55
C ALA A 20 6.62 -11.87 5.61
N ARG A 21 7.35 -11.72 4.51
CA ARG A 21 8.80 -11.98 4.47
C ARG A 21 9.57 -11.15 5.51
N LYS A 22 9.27 -9.85 5.58
CA LYS A 22 9.94 -8.94 6.51
C LYS A 22 9.58 -9.25 7.97
N HIS A 23 8.30 -9.52 8.24
CA HIS A 23 7.81 -9.89 9.58
C HIS A 23 8.48 -11.16 10.11
N VAL A 24 8.56 -12.21 9.29
CA VAL A 24 9.23 -13.46 9.65
C VAL A 24 10.74 -13.26 9.87
N ARG A 25 11.41 -12.50 9.01
CA ARG A 25 12.85 -12.16 9.19
C ARG A 25 13.10 -11.38 10.46
N LEU A 26 12.17 -10.58 10.92
CA LEU A 26 12.24 -9.80 12.15
C LEU A 26 11.68 -10.54 13.37
N HIS A 27 11.41 -11.82 13.25
CA HIS A 27 10.88 -12.65 14.34
C HIS A 27 9.63 -12.10 14.99
N GLY A 28 8.72 -11.55 14.19
CA GLY A 28 7.46 -10.97 14.67
C GLY A 28 7.55 -9.50 15.14
N ASN A 29 8.74 -8.90 15.11
CA ASN A 29 8.93 -7.50 15.56
C ASN A 29 8.64 -6.48 14.44
N LEU A 30 7.58 -6.70 13.70
CA LEU A 30 7.05 -5.80 12.69
C LEU A 30 5.54 -5.74 12.83
N ASN A 31 4.93 -4.57 12.65
CA ASN A 31 3.46 -4.48 12.60
C ASN A 31 2.95 -5.23 11.35
N PHE A 32 2.35 -6.38 11.57
CA PHE A 32 1.69 -7.16 10.53
C PHE A 32 0.18 -6.95 10.62
N SER A 33 -0.31 -5.92 9.93
CA SER A 33 -1.71 -5.53 9.90
C SER A 33 -2.14 -5.14 8.48
N ALA A 34 -3.41 -4.85 8.29
CA ALA A 34 -3.96 -4.36 7.01
C ALA A 34 -3.42 -2.98 6.60
N GLY A 35 -2.91 -2.18 7.55
CA GLY A 35 -2.37 -0.84 7.27
C GLY A 35 -1.12 -0.83 6.40
N GLY A 36 -0.87 0.31 5.78
CA GLY A 36 0.30 0.59 4.95
C GLY A 36 0.51 2.09 4.79
N ALA A 37 1.60 2.48 4.14
CA ALA A 37 1.90 3.88 3.83
C ALA A 37 1.81 4.13 2.31
N PHE A 38 1.77 5.38 1.88
CA PHE A 38 1.63 5.70 0.45
C PHE A 38 2.80 5.22 -0.40
N HIS A 39 4.00 5.18 0.16
CA HIS A 39 5.17 4.64 -0.52
C HIS A 39 5.05 3.15 -0.83
N ASP A 40 4.22 2.37 -0.13
CA ASP A 40 3.97 0.98 -0.49
C ASP A 40 3.42 0.87 -1.92
N VAL A 41 2.51 1.75 -2.31
CA VAL A 41 1.94 1.77 -3.67
C VAL A 41 3.04 2.00 -4.71
N THR A 42 3.86 3.05 -4.51
CA THR A 42 4.94 3.36 -5.46
C THR A 42 6.00 2.28 -5.50
N ASN A 43 6.32 1.65 -4.37
CA ASN A 43 7.29 0.57 -4.27
C ASN A 43 6.78 -0.70 -4.97
N MET A 44 5.53 -1.10 -4.74
CA MET A 44 4.96 -2.27 -5.39
C MET A 44 4.84 -2.06 -6.91
N ILE A 45 4.46 -0.87 -7.36
CA ILE A 45 4.46 -0.56 -8.80
C ILE A 45 5.88 -0.62 -9.39
N LYS A 46 6.89 -0.12 -8.68
CA LYS A 46 8.29 -0.19 -9.12
C LYS A 46 8.80 -1.61 -9.22
N GLU A 47 8.42 -2.49 -8.31
CA GLU A 47 8.92 -3.86 -8.23
C GLU A 47 8.13 -4.81 -9.14
N TYR A 48 6.79 -4.73 -9.10
CA TYR A 48 5.89 -5.71 -9.72
C TYR A 48 5.11 -5.17 -10.92
N GLY A 49 5.03 -3.86 -11.11
CA GLY A 49 4.15 -3.23 -12.08
C GLY A 49 2.76 -2.99 -11.52
N ILE A 50 1.76 -2.89 -12.40
CA ILE A 50 0.35 -2.69 -12.04
C ILE A 50 -0.55 -3.32 -13.11
N VAL A 51 -1.77 -3.63 -12.74
CA VAL A 51 -2.81 -4.11 -13.65
C VAL A 51 -4.07 -3.23 -13.52
N PRO A 52 -4.95 -3.19 -14.52
CA PRO A 52 -6.25 -2.55 -14.37
C PRO A 52 -7.16 -3.40 -13.47
N GLU A 53 -8.10 -2.76 -12.79
CA GLU A 53 -9.11 -3.41 -11.94
C GLU A 53 -9.85 -4.53 -12.68
N SER A 54 -10.17 -4.32 -13.95
CA SER A 54 -10.84 -5.31 -14.80
C SER A 54 -10.05 -6.61 -15.04
N ALA A 55 -8.74 -6.61 -14.78
CA ALA A 55 -7.89 -7.79 -14.89
C ALA A 55 -7.65 -8.50 -13.56
N TYR A 56 -7.83 -7.78 -12.45
CA TYR A 56 -7.64 -8.33 -11.12
C TYR A 56 -8.44 -7.52 -10.09
N ASP A 57 -9.62 -8.00 -9.74
CA ASP A 57 -10.53 -7.36 -8.80
C ASP A 57 -10.31 -7.79 -7.33
N GLY A 58 -9.60 -8.88 -7.09
CA GLY A 58 -9.33 -9.39 -5.76
C GLY A 58 -10.55 -9.88 -4.99
N LEU A 59 -11.63 -10.31 -5.66
CA LEU A 59 -12.89 -10.72 -5.06
C LEU A 59 -13.17 -12.23 -5.22
N LYS A 60 -12.25 -13.10 -4.77
CA LYS A 60 -12.39 -14.56 -4.90
C LYS A 60 -13.11 -15.25 -3.73
N TYR A 61 -13.39 -14.55 -2.67
CA TYR A 61 -13.94 -15.10 -1.43
C TYR A 61 -15.47 -15.00 -1.29
N GLY A 62 -16.17 -14.77 -2.40
CA GLY A 62 -17.64 -14.88 -2.45
C GLY A 62 -18.42 -13.64 -1.99
N GLU A 63 -17.76 -12.51 -1.85
CA GLU A 63 -18.35 -11.23 -1.49
C GLU A 63 -18.42 -10.29 -2.71
N GLU A 64 -19.40 -9.37 -2.71
CA GLU A 64 -19.52 -8.32 -3.74
C GLU A 64 -18.68 -7.07 -3.43
N LYS A 65 -18.15 -6.98 -2.22
CA LYS A 65 -17.35 -5.85 -1.72
C LYS A 65 -16.14 -6.37 -0.96
N HIS A 66 -15.10 -5.57 -0.91
CA HIS A 66 -13.91 -5.88 -0.14
C HIS A 66 -14.20 -5.88 1.36
N VAL A 67 -14.13 -7.07 1.98
CA VAL A 67 -14.30 -7.31 3.42
C VAL A 67 -13.17 -8.24 3.87
N HIS A 68 -12.08 -7.68 4.33
CA HIS A 68 -10.82 -8.41 4.53
C HIS A 68 -10.62 -8.98 5.94
N GLY A 69 -11.52 -8.74 6.89
CA GLY A 69 -11.31 -9.07 8.29
C GLY A 69 -10.98 -10.54 8.58
N GLU A 70 -11.55 -11.49 7.82
CA GLU A 70 -11.19 -12.91 7.92
C GLU A 70 -9.80 -13.17 7.36
N MET A 71 -9.53 -12.69 6.14
CA MET A 71 -8.24 -12.83 5.48
C MET A 71 -7.11 -12.25 6.34
N ASP A 72 -7.28 -11.04 6.86
CA ASP A 72 -6.29 -10.37 7.70
C ASP A 72 -5.94 -11.22 8.93
N ARG A 73 -6.95 -11.83 9.55
CA ARG A 73 -6.76 -12.68 10.71
C ARG A 73 -6.04 -13.98 10.36
N VAL A 74 -6.45 -14.63 9.28
CA VAL A 74 -5.83 -15.86 8.79
C VAL A 74 -4.36 -15.62 8.44
N LEU A 75 -4.06 -14.54 7.72
CA LEU A 75 -2.69 -14.19 7.33
C LEU A 75 -1.79 -13.88 8.54
N ARG A 76 -2.36 -13.20 9.55
CA ARG A 76 -1.66 -12.95 10.82
C ARG A 76 -1.33 -14.26 11.53
N ASP A 77 -2.33 -15.09 11.78
CA ASP A 77 -2.14 -16.35 12.48
C ASP A 77 -1.19 -17.30 11.72
N PHE A 78 -1.17 -17.20 10.37
CA PHE A 78 -0.23 -17.95 9.54
C PHE A 78 1.23 -17.56 9.83
N VAL A 79 1.56 -16.27 9.78
CA VAL A 79 2.95 -15.83 10.02
C VAL A 79 3.38 -16.06 11.46
N ASP A 80 2.47 -15.91 12.42
CA ASP A 80 2.72 -16.21 13.83
C ASP A 80 3.04 -17.70 14.02
N ALA A 81 2.30 -18.61 13.38
CA ALA A 81 2.59 -20.05 13.40
C ALA A 81 3.95 -20.39 12.77
N VAL A 82 4.35 -19.68 11.71
CA VAL A 82 5.68 -19.83 11.10
C VAL A 82 6.79 -19.43 12.05
N ILE A 83 6.62 -18.32 12.77
CA ILE A 83 7.61 -17.79 13.73
C ILE A 83 7.70 -18.66 14.98
N GLU A 84 6.58 -19.15 15.49
CA GLU A 84 6.49 -19.97 16.69
C GLU A 84 6.95 -21.44 16.47
N ASN A 85 7.34 -21.78 15.25
CA ASN A 85 7.74 -23.13 14.89
C ASN A 85 8.90 -23.64 15.77
N LYS A 86 8.62 -24.69 16.54
CA LYS A 86 9.59 -25.30 17.48
C LYS A 86 10.79 -25.96 16.81
N ASN A 87 10.74 -26.21 15.51
CA ASN A 87 11.84 -26.85 14.75
C ASN A 87 13.07 -25.93 14.61
N ARG A 88 13.00 -24.67 15.02
CA ARG A 88 14.06 -23.64 14.92
C ARG A 88 14.64 -23.49 13.51
N LYS A 89 13.88 -23.87 12.50
CA LYS A 89 14.23 -23.78 11.08
C LYS A 89 12.97 -23.50 10.28
N LEU A 90 13.02 -22.48 9.43
CA LEU A 90 11.95 -22.20 8.48
C LEU A 90 11.87 -23.34 7.45
N SER A 91 10.66 -23.73 7.08
CA SER A 91 10.44 -24.57 5.90
C SER A 91 10.76 -23.79 4.63
N THR A 92 11.10 -24.45 3.55
CA THR A 92 11.25 -23.81 2.22
C THR A 92 9.92 -23.44 1.60
N SER A 93 8.81 -23.99 2.09
CA SER A 93 7.47 -23.86 1.51
C SER A 93 6.58 -22.83 2.22
N TRP A 94 7.02 -22.26 3.35
CA TRP A 94 6.13 -21.40 4.14
C TRP A 94 5.61 -20.19 3.36
N HIS A 95 6.47 -19.57 2.55
CA HIS A 95 6.10 -18.37 1.81
C HIS A 95 5.17 -18.68 0.64
N GLU A 96 5.45 -19.76 -0.10
CA GLU A 96 4.54 -20.25 -1.16
C GLU A 96 3.16 -20.61 -0.61
N ALA A 97 3.10 -21.25 0.57
CA ALA A 97 1.84 -21.56 1.24
C ALA A 97 1.10 -20.28 1.70
N PHE A 98 1.83 -19.26 2.14
CA PHE A 98 1.28 -17.96 2.47
C PHE A 98 0.67 -17.27 1.23
N GLU A 99 1.41 -17.25 0.11
CA GLU A 99 0.94 -16.69 -1.16
C GLU A 99 -0.27 -17.48 -1.71
N SER A 100 -0.29 -18.80 -1.58
CA SER A 100 -1.46 -19.62 -1.94
C SER A 100 -2.70 -19.30 -1.08
N THR A 101 -2.49 -18.86 0.16
CA THR A 101 -3.59 -18.37 1.00
C THR A 101 -4.10 -17.02 0.47
N LEU A 102 -3.23 -16.10 0.07
CA LEU A 102 -3.63 -14.86 -0.60
C LEU A 102 -4.41 -15.15 -1.89
N ASP A 103 -3.93 -16.07 -2.72
CA ASP A 103 -4.59 -16.48 -3.97
C ASP A 103 -6.00 -17.03 -3.73
N SER A 104 -6.22 -17.71 -2.60
CA SER A 104 -7.53 -18.24 -2.24
C SER A 104 -8.56 -17.14 -1.95
N TYR A 105 -8.13 -16.01 -1.40
CA TYR A 105 -8.98 -14.87 -1.09
C TYR A 105 -9.06 -13.86 -2.25
N LEU A 106 -7.91 -13.48 -2.79
CA LEU A 106 -7.80 -12.38 -3.76
C LEU A 106 -7.72 -12.86 -5.21
N GLY A 107 -7.43 -14.13 -5.44
CA GLY A 107 -7.13 -14.69 -6.76
C GLY A 107 -5.65 -14.69 -7.09
N GLU A 108 -5.27 -15.51 -8.06
CA GLU A 108 -3.90 -15.57 -8.57
C GLU A 108 -3.53 -14.27 -9.30
N VAL A 109 -2.38 -13.72 -8.96
CA VAL A 109 -1.85 -12.51 -9.62
C VAL A 109 -1.56 -12.80 -11.10
N PRO A 110 -2.15 -12.05 -12.04
CA PRO A 110 -1.98 -12.31 -13.46
C PRO A 110 -0.56 -12.01 -13.94
N GLN A 111 0.10 -12.98 -14.52
CA GLN A 111 1.40 -12.80 -15.19
C GLN A 111 1.26 -12.10 -16.56
N ARG A 112 0.11 -12.28 -17.19
CA ARG A 112 -0.31 -11.62 -18.44
C ARG A 112 -1.82 -11.43 -18.43
N PHE A 113 -2.28 -10.35 -19.06
CA PHE A 113 -3.69 -10.03 -19.18
C PHE A 113 -3.95 -9.29 -20.49
N GLU A 114 -5.19 -9.30 -20.92
CA GLU A 114 -5.64 -8.52 -22.07
C GLU A 114 -6.29 -7.22 -21.61
N TYR A 115 -5.94 -6.12 -22.22
CA TYR A 115 -6.56 -4.82 -22.00
C TYR A 115 -6.70 -4.06 -23.31
N ARG A 116 -7.95 -3.70 -23.68
CA ARG A 116 -8.30 -3.01 -24.94
C ARG A 116 -7.76 -3.67 -26.21
N GLY A 117 -7.71 -5.01 -26.22
CA GLY A 117 -7.27 -5.82 -27.37
C GLY A 117 -5.76 -6.01 -27.48
N GLU A 118 -5.00 -5.59 -26.50
CA GLU A 118 -3.56 -5.82 -26.42
C GLU A 118 -3.22 -6.66 -25.18
N THR A 119 -2.17 -7.48 -25.30
CA THR A 119 -1.69 -8.32 -24.19
C THR A 119 -0.55 -7.63 -23.47
N PHE A 120 -0.67 -7.53 -22.15
CA PHE A 120 0.32 -6.91 -21.29
C PHE A 120 0.83 -7.87 -20.21
N THR A 121 2.04 -7.63 -19.73
CA THR A 121 2.48 -8.01 -18.38
C THR A 121 2.23 -6.81 -17.43
N PRO A 122 2.11 -7.02 -16.11
CA PRO A 122 1.97 -5.91 -15.16
C PRO A 122 3.06 -4.84 -15.33
N ARG A 123 4.30 -5.25 -15.58
CA ARG A 123 5.43 -4.34 -15.81
C ARG A 123 5.24 -3.50 -17.08
N ASN A 124 4.97 -4.15 -18.21
CA ASN A 124 4.79 -3.42 -19.47
C ASN A 124 3.58 -2.50 -19.44
N PHE A 125 2.53 -2.87 -18.70
CA PHE A 125 1.38 -2.01 -18.51
C PHE A 125 1.73 -0.75 -17.72
N ALA A 126 2.46 -0.89 -16.60
CA ALA A 126 2.93 0.24 -15.82
C ALA A 126 3.84 1.17 -16.64
N ASP A 127 4.86 0.62 -17.28
CA ASP A 127 5.93 1.39 -17.93
C ASP A 127 5.48 2.01 -19.26
N SER A 128 4.78 1.24 -20.10
CA SER A 128 4.48 1.64 -21.48
C SER A 128 3.07 2.20 -21.64
N TYR A 129 2.05 1.57 -21.05
CA TYR A 129 0.66 1.99 -21.21
C TYR A 129 0.29 3.15 -20.27
N ILE A 130 0.54 2.99 -18.98
CA ILE A 130 0.30 4.05 -17.99
C ILE A 130 1.37 5.13 -18.11
N GLY A 131 2.64 4.74 -18.21
CA GLY A 131 3.76 5.65 -18.42
C GLY A 131 3.94 6.63 -17.27
N LEU A 132 3.72 6.19 -16.04
CA LEU A 132 4.02 6.94 -14.83
C LEU A 132 5.41 6.51 -14.32
N ASN A 133 6.26 7.48 -14.08
CA ASN A 133 7.51 7.22 -13.39
C ASN A 133 7.30 7.39 -11.88
N MET A 134 7.34 6.29 -11.14
CA MET A 134 7.12 6.30 -9.69
C MET A 134 8.20 7.07 -8.92
N ASN A 135 9.35 7.38 -9.55
CA ASN A 135 10.37 8.23 -8.93
C ASN A 135 10.02 9.73 -8.95
N ASP A 136 8.99 10.11 -9.69
CA ASP A 136 8.48 11.49 -9.71
C ASP A 136 7.52 11.76 -8.53
N TYR A 137 7.21 10.74 -7.73
CA TYR A 137 6.36 10.86 -6.55
C TYR A 137 7.21 11.01 -5.29
N VAL A 138 6.83 11.98 -4.48
CA VAL A 138 7.48 12.28 -3.20
C VAL A 138 6.43 12.25 -2.10
N GLU A 139 6.73 11.56 -1.02
CA GLU A 139 5.95 11.60 0.21
C GLU A 139 6.51 12.69 1.12
N ILE A 140 5.64 13.62 1.52
CA ILE A 140 6.01 14.81 2.29
C ILE A 140 5.23 14.81 3.60
N SER A 141 5.88 15.23 4.66
CA SER A 141 5.29 15.32 6.00
C SER A 141 5.76 16.59 6.71
N SER A 142 5.15 16.91 7.87
CA SER A 142 5.55 18.03 8.70
C SER A 142 5.62 17.59 10.16
N TYR A 143 6.84 17.29 10.62
CA TYR A 143 7.11 16.89 11.99
C TYR A 143 8.15 17.80 12.62
N THR A 144 7.86 18.38 13.78
CA THR A 144 8.73 19.36 14.47
C THR A 144 9.89 18.73 15.22
N HIS A 145 9.87 17.41 15.45
CA HIS A 145 10.94 16.69 16.16
C HIS A 145 12.03 16.13 15.21
N HIS A 146 11.85 16.30 13.89
CA HIS A 146 12.86 16.02 12.89
C HIS A 146 13.32 17.30 12.19
N PRO A 147 14.57 17.37 11.71
CA PRO A 147 15.04 18.53 10.94
C PRO A 147 14.18 18.76 9.70
N PHE A 148 13.78 19.99 9.45
CA PHE A 148 13.13 20.35 8.20
C PHE A 148 14.13 20.28 7.03
N TYR A 149 13.59 20.12 5.82
CA TYR A 149 14.33 20.00 4.56
C TYR A 149 15.26 18.79 4.49
N SER A 150 14.92 17.75 5.23
CA SER A 150 15.64 16.47 5.25
C SER A 150 14.65 15.32 5.21
N LYS A 151 15.15 14.13 4.91
CA LYS A 151 14.38 12.90 5.00
C LYS A 151 14.52 12.29 6.39
N PHE A 152 13.47 11.61 6.83
CA PHE A 152 13.47 10.79 8.03
C PHE A 152 12.56 9.58 7.82
N ILE A 153 12.80 8.50 8.55
CA ILE A 153 11.93 7.33 8.53
C ILE A 153 10.61 7.71 9.20
N LEU A 154 9.49 7.56 8.47
CA LEU A 154 8.17 7.87 9.00
C LEU A 154 7.85 6.92 10.17
N GLU A 155 7.73 7.48 11.38
CA GLU A 155 7.59 6.75 12.65
C GLU A 155 6.13 6.41 12.95
N VAL A 156 5.48 5.70 12.02
CA VAL A 156 4.13 5.16 12.20
C VAL A 156 4.15 3.64 12.10
N PRO A 157 3.32 2.91 12.86
CA PRO A 157 3.32 1.44 12.85
C PRO A 157 3.09 0.85 11.46
N ASP A 158 2.37 1.55 10.60
CA ASP A 158 2.04 1.11 9.26
C ASP A 158 3.18 1.29 8.25
N ASN A 159 4.23 2.04 8.60
CA ASN A 159 5.47 2.10 7.82
C ASN A 159 6.32 0.84 8.05
N TRP A 160 5.81 -0.29 7.60
CA TRP A 160 6.46 -1.59 7.74
C TRP A 160 7.75 -1.70 6.91
N SER A 161 7.87 -0.93 5.83
CA SER A 161 9.04 -0.89 4.95
C SER A 161 10.19 -0.09 5.55
N TRP A 162 9.91 0.82 6.49
CA TRP A 162 10.83 1.81 7.07
C TRP A 162 11.32 2.83 6.04
N ASP A 163 10.43 3.20 5.13
CA ASP A 163 10.73 4.19 4.13
C ASP A 163 10.72 5.61 4.71
N GLU A 164 11.46 6.46 4.01
CA GLU A 164 11.67 7.84 4.39
C GLU A 164 10.68 8.78 3.70
N VAL A 165 10.25 9.78 4.44
CA VAL A 165 9.46 10.91 3.93
C VAL A 165 10.28 12.19 4.02
N TYR A 166 9.97 13.16 3.17
CA TYR A 166 10.60 14.47 3.20
C TYR A 166 9.87 15.40 4.18
N ASN A 167 10.63 16.05 5.09
CA ASN A 167 10.06 16.89 6.14
C ASN A 167 10.13 18.37 5.75
N VAL A 168 8.99 19.07 5.83
CA VAL A 168 8.90 20.51 5.57
C VAL A 168 8.10 21.20 6.70
N PRO A 169 8.27 22.53 6.92
CA PRO A 169 7.38 23.27 7.80
C PRO A 169 5.92 23.17 7.38
N LEU A 170 4.99 23.23 8.35
CA LEU A 170 3.56 23.04 8.09
C LEU A 170 3.00 24.05 7.09
N ASN A 171 3.39 25.30 7.19
CA ASN A 171 2.97 26.33 6.24
C ASN A 171 3.44 26.05 4.80
N GLU A 172 4.64 25.48 4.64
CA GLU A 172 5.13 25.10 3.31
C GLU A 172 4.42 23.85 2.78
N LEU A 173 4.06 22.92 3.65
CA LEU A 173 3.22 21.77 3.27
C LEU A 173 1.87 22.24 2.70
N GLU A 174 1.21 23.19 3.36
CA GLU A 174 -0.04 23.80 2.89
C GLU A 174 0.16 24.50 1.55
N GLU A 175 1.25 25.29 1.39
CA GLU A 175 1.58 25.95 0.13
C GLU A 175 1.83 24.96 -1.02
N ILE A 176 2.48 23.82 -0.76
CA ILE A 176 2.71 22.76 -1.73
C ILE A 176 1.37 22.13 -2.16
N MET A 177 0.46 21.88 -1.22
CA MET A 177 -0.87 21.36 -1.51
C MET A 177 -1.67 22.33 -2.39
N ASP A 178 -1.71 23.61 -2.03
CA ASP A 178 -2.39 24.64 -2.80
C ASP A 178 -1.77 24.81 -4.20
N TYR A 179 -0.45 24.84 -4.27
CA TYR A 179 0.26 24.92 -5.55
C TYR A 179 -0.08 23.73 -6.46
N SER A 180 -0.10 22.52 -5.91
CA SER A 180 -0.41 21.30 -6.65
C SER A 180 -1.80 21.38 -7.26
N LEU A 181 -2.82 21.71 -6.48
CA LEU A 181 -4.21 21.83 -6.94
C LEU A 181 -4.37 22.93 -8.00
N ASN A 182 -3.76 24.10 -7.78
CA ASN A 182 -3.82 25.22 -8.70
C ASN A 182 -3.11 24.94 -10.06
N ASN A 183 -2.20 23.96 -10.09
CA ASN A 183 -1.50 23.54 -11.31
C ASN A 183 -2.04 22.22 -11.90
N GLY A 184 -3.21 21.75 -11.44
CA GLY A 184 -3.89 20.58 -11.99
C GLY A 184 -3.32 19.23 -11.55
N TYR A 185 -2.55 19.20 -10.47
CA TYR A 185 -2.08 17.98 -9.82
C TYR A 185 -3.05 17.60 -8.69
N THR A 186 -3.08 16.31 -8.38
CA THR A 186 -3.74 15.77 -7.20
C THR A 186 -2.70 15.18 -6.26
N PHE A 187 -3.04 15.07 -4.99
CA PHE A 187 -2.22 14.39 -4.00
C PHE A 187 -3.11 13.47 -3.14
N ALA A 188 -2.51 12.40 -2.63
CA ALA A 188 -3.12 11.59 -1.59
C ALA A 188 -2.76 12.20 -0.23
N TRP A 189 -3.75 12.27 0.67
CA TRP A 189 -3.58 12.87 1.99
C TRP A 189 -4.02 11.88 3.07
N ALA A 190 -3.14 11.60 4.03
CA ALA A 190 -3.44 10.88 5.25
C ALA A 190 -3.40 11.86 6.42
N ALA A 191 -4.45 11.86 7.24
CA ALA A 191 -4.56 12.70 8.43
C ALA A 191 -5.17 11.92 9.57
N ASP A 192 -4.84 12.31 10.80
CA ASP A 192 -5.54 11.84 11.99
C ASP A 192 -6.95 12.45 12.02
N VAL A 193 -7.94 11.59 11.94
CA VAL A 193 -9.37 11.95 11.98
C VAL A 193 -10.01 11.64 13.33
N SER A 194 -9.22 11.24 14.33
CA SER A 194 -9.70 10.87 15.67
C SER A 194 -9.97 12.08 16.57
N GLU A 195 -9.46 13.25 16.22
CA GLU A 195 -9.64 14.49 16.96
C GLU A 195 -11.12 14.87 17.04
N LYS A 196 -11.55 15.38 18.22
CA LYS A 196 -12.95 15.79 18.46
C LYS A 196 -13.48 16.85 17.48
N GLY A 197 -12.59 17.69 16.96
CA GLY A 197 -12.90 18.71 15.96
C GLY A 197 -13.06 18.15 14.55
N PHE A 198 -12.59 16.93 14.27
CA PHE A 198 -12.74 16.26 12.99
C PHE A 198 -14.11 15.57 12.93
N ALA A 199 -15.18 16.37 12.91
CA ALA A 199 -16.52 15.84 12.78
C ALA A 199 -16.78 15.44 11.32
N THR A 200 -16.79 14.16 11.03
CA THR A 200 -17.40 13.60 9.81
C THR A 200 -18.92 13.72 9.86
N SER A 201 -19.41 14.93 10.17
CA SER A 201 -20.85 15.22 10.06
C SER A 201 -21.25 15.19 8.58
N ASN A 202 -22.52 14.90 8.29
CA ASN A 202 -23.12 14.83 6.95
C ASN A 202 -22.84 16.03 6.02
N LYS A 203 -21.99 16.96 6.39
CA LYS A 203 -21.61 18.18 5.65
C LYS A 203 -20.15 18.19 5.17
N GLY A 204 -19.34 17.18 5.51
CA GLY A 204 -17.94 17.11 5.07
C GLY A 204 -17.06 18.27 5.56
N VAL A 205 -17.35 18.83 6.74
CA VAL A 205 -16.60 19.95 7.31
C VAL A 205 -15.86 19.46 8.57
N ALA A 206 -14.54 19.65 8.58
CA ALA A 206 -13.75 19.55 9.80
C ALA A 206 -13.70 20.95 10.46
N VAL A 207 -13.92 21.01 11.77
CA VAL A 207 -13.81 22.24 12.56
C VAL A 207 -12.65 22.11 13.50
N ILE A 208 -11.67 22.98 13.36
CA ILE A 208 -10.57 23.12 14.32
C ILE A 208 -11.17 23.79 15.58
N PRO A 209 -11.05 23.16 16.76
CA PRO A 209 -11.60 23.71 18.01
C PRO A 209 -10.86 24.96 18.47
#